data_f262a7133f3ecf5db02adf6ce702e985
#
_entry.id   f262a7133f3ecf5db02adf6ce702e985
#
_cell.length_a   1.000
_cell.length_b   1.000
_cell.length_c   1.000
_cell.angle_alpha   90.00
_cell.angle_beta   90.00
_cell.angle_gamma   90.00
#
_symmetry.space_group_name_H-M   'P 1'
#
loop_
_entity.id
_entity.type
_entity.pdbx_description
1 polymer ?
#
loop_
_entity_poly.entity_id
_entity_poly.type
_entity_poly.pdbx_seq_one_letter_code
_entity_poly.pdbx_strand_id
1 'polypeptide(L)'
;MSLEGLAPALLIGSAIVLVSILGVRLAGRLGVPGLLLYLGLGLGLGFAFPDIRVSDAELATVLGYSALALILAHGGLTTRASQLRPVLGPATVLASIGVIVSIAVVALPLVLLAGLDVQLAVLLGAVLAATDAAAVFTVMRGLHVSPRLRSLLEAEAGFNDAPVVVLVSIVASGQF
;
A
#
# COMPACT_ATOMS: atom_id res chain seq x y z
N MET A 1 -3.67 -3.06 -32.16
CA MET A 1 -3.12 -1.72 -31.88
C MET A 1 -2.48 -1.23 -33.16
N SER A 2 -2.97 -0.12 -33.72
CA SER A 2 -2.35 0.51 -34.88
C SER A 2 -1.02 1.17 -34.46
N LEU A 3 -0.02 1.17 -35.33
CA LEU A 3 1.28 1.81 -35.08
C LEU A 3 1.13 3.31 -34.72
N GLU A 4 0.07 3.95 -35.18
CA GLU A 4 -0.26 5.35 -34.87
C GLU A 4 -0.67 5.56 -33.40
N GLY A 5 -1.23 4.56 -32.72
CA GLY A 5 -1.54 4.63 -31.28
C GLY A 5 -0.38 4.25 -30.37
N LEU A 6 0.64 3.58 -30.90
CA LEU A 6 1.77 3.10 -30.09
C LEU A 6 2.71 4.26 -29.71
N ALA A 7 2.97 5.18 -30.63
CA ALA A 7 3.90 6.30 -30.40
C ALA A 7 3.44 7.24 -29.27
N PRO A 8 2.19 7.72 -29.24
CA PRO A 8 1.70 8.56 -28.12
C PRO A 8 1.64 7.78 -26.80
N ALA A 9 1.29 6.49 -26.82
CA ALA A 9 1.27 5.68 -25.60
C ALA A 9 2.68 5.52 -25.01
N LEU A 10 3.70 5.28 -25.84
CA LEU A 10 5.09 5.20 -25.40
C LEU A 10 5.61 6.55 -24.90
N LEU A 11 5.24 7.66 -25.53
CA LEU A 11 5.62 9.01 -25.09
C LEU A 11 5.00 9.32 -23.71
N ILE A 12 3.72 9.06 -23.54
CA ILE A 12 3.03 9.28 -22.25
C ILE A 12 3.63 8.37 -21.17
N GLY A 13 3.80 7.09 -21.47
CA GLY A 13 4.40 6.13 -20.54
C GLY A 13 5.82 6.53 -20.12
N SER A 14 6.66 6.94 -21.07
CA SER A 14 8.04 7.40 -20.78
C SER A 14 8.04 8.70 -19.99
N ALA A 15 7.13 9.63 -20.28
CA ALA A 15 7.00 10.87 -19.52
C ALA A 15 6.57 10.60 -18.06
N ILE A 16 5.62 9.71 -17.85
CA ILE A 16 5.19 9.29 -16.50
C ILE A 16 6.36 8.67 -15.72
N VAL A 17 7.11 7.76 -16.34
CA VAL A 17 8.29 7.15 -15.71
C VAL A 17 9.34 8.20 -15.36
N LEU A 18 9.62 9.15 -16.26
CA LEU A 18 10.61 10.21 -16.05
C LEU A 18 10.19 11.16 -14.92
N VAL A 19 8.93 11.58 -14.90
CA VAL A 19 8.34 12.38 -13.80
C VAL A 19 8.40 11.61 -12.47
N SER A 20 8.11 10.31 -12.49
CA SER A 20 8.20 9.45 -11.30
C SER A 20 9.63 9.37 -10.75
N ILE A 21 10.63 9.18 -11.62
CA ILE A 21 12.04 9.13 -11.21
C ILE A 21 12.51 10.49 -10.63
N LEU A 22 12.13 11.59 -11.28
CA LEU A 22 12.45 12.94 -10.78
C LEU A 22 11.75 13.21 -9.44
N GLY A 23 10.50 12.77 -9.33
CA GLY A 23 9.69 12.87 -8.11
C GLY A 23 10.33 12.16 -6.92
N VAL A 24 10.81 10.92 -7.09
CA VAL A 24 11.52 10.18 -6.02
C VAL A 24 12.79 10.89 -5.57
N ARG A 25 13.55 11.44 -6.52
CA ARG A 25 14.77 12.22 -6.18
C ARG A 25 14.42 13.47 -5.36
N LEU A 26 13.35 14.15 -5.74
CA LEU A 26 12.87 15.33 -5.02
C LEU A 26 12.33 14.97 -3.64
N ALA A 27 11.53 13.91 -3.53
CA ALA A 27 11.00 13.40 -2.26
C ALA A 27 12.14 13.08 -1.28
N GLY A 28 13.20 12.41 -1.77
CA GLY A 28 14.38 12.11 -0.96
C GLY A 28 15.11 13.35 -0.44
N ARG A 29 15.10 14.46 -1.18
CA ARG A 29 15.67 15.74 -0.72
C ARG A 29 14.78 16.46 0.28
N LEU A 30 13.48 16.30 0.17
CA LEU A 30 12.49 16.94 1.04
C LEU A 30 12.21 16.12 2.32
N GLY A 31 12.76 14.91 2.42
CA GLY A 31 12.47 13.97 3.53
C GLY A 31 11.03 13.45 3.55
N VAL A 32 10.31 13.56 2.42
CA VAL A 32 8.93 13.08 2.26
C VAL A 32 8.94 11.67 1.71
N PRO A 33 8.11 10.74 2.22
CA PRO A 33 7.95 9.42 1.63
C PRO A 33 7.55 9.50 0.15
N GLY A 34 8.27 8.79 -0.74
CA GLY A 34 8.04 8.83 -2.18
C GLY A 34 6.60 8.45 -2.58
N LEU A 35 5.96 7.57 -1.81
CA LEU A 35 4.55 7.19 -1.97
C LEU A 35 3.59 8.38 -1.89
N LEU A 36 3.79 9.29 -0.93
CA LEU A 36 2.96 10.50 -0.80
C LEU A 36 3.12 11.41 -2.02
N LEU A 37 4.33 11.46 -2.58
CA LEU A 37 4.57 12.23 -3.79
C LEU A 37 3.87 11.60 -5.01
N TYR A 38 3.91 10.27 -5.16
CA TYR A 38 3.18 9.57 -6.23
C TYR A 38 1.67 9.74 -6.11
N LEU A 39 1.14 9.64 -4.89
CA LEU A 39 -0.26 9.89 -4.61
C LEU A 39 -0.65 11.33 -4.98
N GLY A 40 0.15 12.31 -4.55
CA GLY A 40 -0.06 13.72 -4.87
C GLY A 40 0.00 14.00 -6.37
N LEU A 41 0.96 13.40 -7.09
CA LEU A 41 1.04 13.49 -8.55
C LEU A 41 -0.16 12.86 -9.23
N GLY A 42 -0.59 11.67 -8.79
CA GLY A 42 -1.78 10.99 -9.34
C GLY A 42 -3.05 11.80 -9.14
N LEU A 43 -3.27 12.33 -7.94
CA LEU A 43 -4.40 13.20 -7.62
C LEU A 43 -4.35 14.51 -8.43
N GLY A 44 -3.17 15.13 -8.53
CA GLY A 44 -2.95 16.35 -9.29
C GLY A 44 -3.22 16.16 -10.78
N LEU A 45 -2.73 15.08 -11.37
CA LEU A 45 -3.00 14.73 -12.77
C LEU A 45 -4.48 14.44 -13.01
N GLY A 46 -5.14 13.69 -12.12
CA GLY A 46 -6.57 13.40 -12.21
C GLY A 46 -7.46 14.65 -12.07
N PHE A 47 -7.01 15.66 -11.32
CA PHE A 47 -7.67 16.94 -11.20
C PHE A 47 -7.43 17.84 -12.42
N ALA A 48 -6.17 17.89 -12.91
CA ALA A 48 -5.80 18.76 -14.04
C ALA A 48 -6.30 18.23 -15.39
N PHE A 49 -6.43 16.92 -15.53
CA PHE A 49 -6.82 16.24 -16.77
C PHE A 49 -7.98 15.25 -16.49
N PRO A 50 -9.22 15.75 -16.33
CA PRO A 50 -10.37 14.89 -16.03
C PRO A 50 -10.64 13.78 -17.06
N ASP A 51 -10.19 13.99 -18.29
CA ASP A 51 -10.34 13.03 -19.39
C ASP A 51 -9.34 11.84 -19.32
N ILE A 52 -8.28 11.98 -18.51
CA ILE A 52 -7.28 10.91 -18.26
C ILE A 52 -7.66 10.16 -16.97
N ARG A 53 -8.91 9.76 -16.84
CA ARG A 53 -9.34 8.95 -15.70
C ARG A 53 -9.19 7.46 -16.03
N VAL A 54 -8.50 6.73 -15.18
CA VAL A 54 -8.57 5.26 -15.17
C VAL A 54 -9.91 4.89 -14.52
N SER A 55 -10.99 4.96 -15.32
CA SER A 55 -12.35 4.60 -14.88
C SER A 55 -12.63 3.11 -15.01
N ASP A 56 -11.72 2.37 -15.60
CA ASP A 56 -11.83 0.92 -15.76
C ASP A 56 -11.38 0.22 -14.48
N ALA A 57 -12.35 -0.23 -13.69
CA ALA A 57 -12.11 -0.91 -12.43
C ALA A 57 -11.37 -2.25 -12.63
N GLU A 58 -11.58 -2.93 -13.76
CA GLU A 58 -10.91 -4.19 -14.08
C GLU A 58 -9.41 -3.94 -14.35
N LEU A 59 -9.09 -2.93 -15.15
CA LEU A 59 -7.71 -2.53 -15.41
C LEU A 59 -7.01 -2.08 -14.12
N ALA A 60 -7.67 -1.28 -13.29
CA ALA A 60 -7.13 -0.84 -12.01
C ALA A 60 -6.84 -2.04 -11.08
N THR A 61 -7.73 -3.01 -11.05
CA THR A 61 -7.57 -4.24 -10.26
C THR A 61 -6.38 -5.08 -10.75
N VAL A 62 -6.27 -5.31 -12.06
CA VAL A 62 -5.17 -6.08 -12.66
C VAL A 62 -3.82 -5.39 -12.38
N LEU A 63 -3.75 -4.07 -12.56
CA LEU A 63 -2.53 -3.30 -12.27
C LEU A 63 -2.18 -3.34 -10.77
N GLY A 64 -3.17 -3.21 -9.89
CA GLY A 64 -2.99 -3.28 -8.44
C GLY A 64 -2.46 -4.63 -7.98
N TYR A 65 -3.07 -5.74 -8.40
CA TYR A 65 -2.58 -7.08 -8.06
C TYR A 65 -1.21 -7.38 -8.66
N SER A 66 -0.93 -6.91 -9.88
CA SER A 66 0.38 -7.08 -10.51
C SER A 66 1.46 -6.33 -9.74
N ALA A 67 1.18 -5.08 -9.33
CA ALA A 67 2.09 -4.29 -8.52
C ALA A 67 2.32 -4.93 -7.15
N LEU A 68 1.25 -5.39 -6.47
CA LEU A 68 1.34 -6.09 -5.19
C LEU A 68 2.19 -7.35 -5.30
N ALA A 69 1.97 -8.18 -6.34
CA ALA A 69 2.76 -9.38 -6.57
C ALA A 69 4.26 -9.06 -6.76
N LEU A 70 4.59 -8.00 -7.50
CA LEU A 70 5.97 -7.56 -7.70
C LEU A 70 6.61 -7.05 -6.40
N ILE A 71 5.87 -6.29 -5.59
CA ILE A 71 6.34 -5.78 -4.29
C ILE A 71 6.61 -6.94 -3.34
N LEU A 72 5.67 -7.90 -3.22
CA LEU A 72 5.83 -9.07 -2.37
C LEU A 72 6.99 -9.97 -2.83
N ALA A 73 7.12 -10.20 -4.15
CA ALA A 73 8.24 -10.95 -4.71
C ALA A 73 9.58 -10.27 -4.42
N HIS A 74 9.68 -8.97 -4.64
CA HIS A 74 10.88 -8.19 -4.34
C HIS A 74 11.22 -8.22 -2.85
N GLY A 75 10.25 -7.99 -1.98
CA GLY A 75 10.41 -8.07 -0.52
C GLY A 75 10.89 -9.46 -0.08
N GLY A 76 10.24 -10.52 -0.56
CA GLY A 76 10.62 -11.90 -0.25
C GLY A 76 12.02 -12.29 -0.71
N LEU A 77 12.44 -11.83 -1.90
CA LEU A 77 13.78 -12.11 -2.45
C LEU A 77 14.90 -11.33 -1.75
N THR A 78 14.60 -10.15 -1.21
CA THR A 78 15.60 -9.29 -0.55
C THR A 78 15.73 -9.55 0.93
N THR A 79 14.73 -10.16 1.56
CA THR A 79 14.73 -10.44 3.01
C THR A 79 15.53 -11.69 3.32
N ARG A 80 16.52 -11.57 4.22
CA ARG A 80 17.34 -12.70 4.67
C ARG A 80 16.59 -13.52 5.71
N ALA A 81 16.43 -14.83 5.48
CA ALA A 81 15.75 -15.76 6.39
C ALA A 81 16.35 -15.75 7.80
N SER A 82 17.66 -15.54 7.95
CA SER A 82 18.35 -15.47 9.26
C SER A 82 17.92 -14.25 10.09
N GLN A 83 17.53 -13.16 9.45
CA GLN A 83 17.04 -11.95 10.11
C GLN A 83 15.55 -12.05 10.43
N LEU A 84 14.81 -12.77 9.60
CA LEU A 84 13.37 -12.95 9.74
C LEU A 84 13.01 -13.94 10.86
N ARG A 85 13.70 -15.11 10.93
CA ARG A 85 13.40 -16.17 11.90
C ARG A 85 13.20 -15.71 13.35
N PRO A 86 14.07 -14.87 13.95
CA PRO A 86 13.92 -14.46 15.35
C PRO A 86 12.75 -13.52 15.60
N VAL A 87 12.15 -12.93 14.56
CA VAL A 87 11.05 -11.96 14.67
C VAL A 87 9.72 -12.51 14.14
N LEU A 88 9.70 -13.71 13.55
CA LEU A 88 8.49 -14.32 12.99
C LEU A 88 7.32 -14.38 13.97
N GLY A 89 7.56 -14.90 15.19
CA GLY A 89 6.51 -15.01 16.21
C GLY A 89 5.91 -13.64 16.57
N PRO A 90 6.72 -12.69 17.06
CA PRO A 90 6.24 -11.33 17.32
C PRO A 90 5.59 -10.64 16.11
N ALA A 91 6.15 -10.78 14.91
CA ALA A 91 5.59 -10.21 13.70
C ALA A 91 4.20 -10.77 13.35
N THR A 92 4.04 -12.09 13.46
CA THR A 92 2.73 -12.74 13.23
C THR A 92 1.68 -12.28 14.24
N VAL A 93 2.05 -12.11 15.51
CA VAL A 93 1.16 -11.60 16.54
C VAL A 93 0.75 -10.16 16.23
N LEU A 94 1.69 -9.29 15.87
CA LEU A 94 1.37 -7.92 15.48
C LEU A 94 0.49 -7.88 14.22
N ALA A 95 0.84 -8.63 13.19
CA ALA A 95 0.08 -8.67 11.93
C ALA A 95 -1.32 -9.28 12.08
N SER A 96 -1.60 -10.04 13.13
CA SER A 96 -2.94 -10.61 13.37
C SER A 96 -3.71 -9.81 14.42
N ILE A 97 -3.24 -9.84 15.67
CA ILE A 97 -3.93 -9.18 16.79
C ILE A 97 -3.87 -7.66 16.62
N GLY A 98 -2.73 -7.11 16.18
CA GLY A 98 -2.58 -5.68 15.92
C GLY A 98 -3.57 -5.19 14.87
N VAL A 99 -3.72 -5.91 13.77
CA VAL A 99 -4.69 -5.59 12.70
C VAL A 99 -6.12 -5.63 13.24
N ILE A 100 -6.51 -6.68 13.97
CA ILE A 100 -7.86 -6.80 14.56
C ILE A 100 -8.13 -5.63 15.50
N VAL A 101 -7.18 -5.28 16.37
CA VAL A 101 -7.33 -4.15 17.30
C VAL A 101 -7.42 -2.83 16.51
N SER A 102 -6.60 -2.63 15.50
CA SER A 102 -6.64 -1.42 14.66
C SER A 102 -7.99 -1.28 13.96
N ILE A 103 -8.50 -2.36 13.38
CA ILE A 103 -9.84 -2.37 12.77
C ILE A 103 -10.91 -2.02 13.80
N ALA A 104 -10.87 -2.63 14.99
CA ALA A 104 -11.85 -2.36 16.04
C ALA A 104 -11.79 -0.90 16.51
N VAL A 105 -10.60 -0.34 16.71
CA VAL A 105 -10.41 1.05 17.13
C VAL A 105 -10.97 2.04 16.12
N VAL A 106 -10.93 1.72 14.83
CA VAL A 106 -11.51 2.56 13.77
C VAL A 106 -13.00 2.29 13.62
N ALA A 107 -13.40 1.03 13.52
CA ALA A 107 -14.78 0.66 13.21
C ALA A 107 -15.75 1.01 14.36
N LEU A 108 -15.38 0.77 15.63
CA LEU A 108 -16.25 1.04 16.76
C LEU A 108 -16.73 2.50 16.84
N PRO A 109 -15.86 3.52 16.77
CA PRO A 109 -16.32 4.91 16.75
C PRO A 109 -17.19 5.23 15.52
N LEU A 110 -16.87 4.67 14.35
CA LEU A 110 -17.65 4.90 13.13
C LEU A 110 -19.08 4.37 13.28
N VAL A 111 -19.25 3.19 13.89
CA VAL A 111 -20.58 2.63 14.17
C VAL A 111 -21.29 3.40 15.29
N LEU A 112 -20.62 3.61 16.43
CA LEU A 112 -21.26 4.13 17.63
C LEU A 112 -21.52 5.64 17.61
N LEU A 113 -20.61 6.42 16.99
CA LEU A 113 -20.69 7.87 17.00
C LEU A 113 -21.16 8.44 15.66
N ALA A 114 -20.77 7.83 14.54
CA ALA A 114 -21.15 8.28 13.21
C ALA A 114 -22.40 7.55 12.65
N GLY A 115 -22.85 6.48 13.30
CA GLY A 115 -24.02 5.70 12.86
C GLY A 115 -23.82 4.97 11.53
N LEU A 116 -22.55 4.71 11.16
CA LEU A 116 -22.26 3.98 9.93
C LEU A 116 -22.67 2.51 10.06
N ASP A 117 -23.03 1.92 8.92
CA ASP A 117 -23.22 0.48 8.82
C ASP A 117 -21.96 -0.28 9.23
N VAL A 118 -22.14 -1.40 9.92
CA VAL A 118 -21.04 -2.22 10.46
C VAL A 118 -20.11 -2.71 9.36
N GLN A 119 -20.66 -3.14 8.23
CA GLN A 119 -19.89 -3.62 7.08
C GLN A 119 -18.97 -2.52 6.54
N LEU A 120 -19.53 -1.33 6.33
CA LEU A 120 -18.77 -0.18 5.84
C LEU A 120 -17.70 0.27 6.86
N ALA A 121 -18.05 0.29 8.14
CA ALA A 121 -17.11 0.66 9.21
C ALA A 121 -15.94 -0.34 9.31
N VAL A 122 -16.19 -1.64 9.19
CA VAL A 122 -15.15 -2.68 9.18
C VAL A 122 -14.28 -2.58 7.92
N LEU A 123 -14.86 -2.31 6.75
CA LEU A 123 -14.10 -2.08 5.51
C LEU A 123 -13.15 -0.88 5.65
N LEU A 124 -13.64 0.24 6.15
CA LEU A 124 -12.82 1.42 6.40
C LEU A 124 -11.73 1.13 7.43
N GLY A 125 -12.06 0.41 8.50
CA GLY A 125 -11.10 -0.03 9.49
C GLY A 125 -10.02 -0.92 8.91
N ALA A 126 -10.38 -1.87 8.06
CA ALA A 126 -9.44 -2.79 7.40
C ALA A 126 -8.49 -2.07 6.44
N VAL A 127 -9.01 -1.15 5.64
CA VAL A 127 -8.18 -0.34 4.71
C VAL A 127 -7.19 0.54 5.47
N LEU A 128 -7.60 1.10 6.62
CA LEU A 128 -6.73 1.96 7.44
C LEU A 128 -5.77 1.17 8.35
N ALA A 129 -6.07 -0.11 8.62
CA ALA A 129 -5.21 -0.97 9.43
C ALA A 129 -4.02 -1.53 8.66
N ALA A 130 -4.06 -1.56 7.33
CA ALA A 130 -2.96 -2.01 6.50
C ALA A 130 -1.77 -1.06 6.64
N THR A 131 -0.61 -1.59 7.03
CA THR A 131 0.63 -0.82 7.12
C THR A 131 1.43 -0.97 5.83
N ASP A 132 1.93 0.14 5.28
CA ASP A 132 2.77 0.13 4.09
C ASP A 132 4.24 -0.11 4.45
N ALA A 133 4.74 -1.28 4.12
CA ALA A 133 6.13 -1.65 4.31
C ALA A 133 7.10 -0.65 3.66
N ALA A 134 6.80 -0.18 2.44
CA ALA A 134 7.69 0.74 1.73
C ALA A 134 7.75 2.12 2.39
N ALA A 135 6.64 2.63 2.92
CA ALA A 135 6.60 3.86 3.69
C ALA A 135 7.37 3.72 5.01
N VAL A 136 7.14 2.63 5.75
CA VAL A 136 7.85 2.31 7.00
C VAL A 136 9.36 2.25 6.75
N PHE A 137 9.81 1.54 5.74
CA PHE A 137 11.22 1.46 5.33
C PHE A 137 11.83 2.82 5.05
N THR A 138 11.10 3.67 4.33
CA THR A 138 11.59 5.00 3.94
C THR A 138 11.79 5.90 5.16
N VAL A 139 10.84 5.89 6.08
CA VAL A 139 10.92 6.65 7.33
C VAL A 139 12.04 6.12 8.23
N MET A 140 12.13 4.77 8.35
CA MET A 140 13.13 4.15 9.23
C MET A 140 14.58 4.32 8.76
N ARG A 141 14.84 4.59 7.48
CA ARG A 141 16.20 4.87 7.00
C ARG A 141 16.81 6.11 7.64
N GLY A 142 15.98 7.08 8.00
CA GLY A 142 16.41 8.30 8.71
C GLY A 142 16.53 8.14 10.22
N LEU A 143 16.10 7.02 10.80
CA LEU A 143 16.07 6.78 12.22
C LEU A 143 17.14 5.75 12.65
N HIS A 144 17.76 5.99 13.82
CA HIS A 144 18.69 5.05 14.44
C HIS A 144 17.91 3.96 15.21
N VAL A 145 17.31 3.03 14.47
CA VAL A 145 16.58 1.88 15.04
C VAL A 145 17.44 0.61 15.02
N SER A 146 17.25 -0.24 16.02
CA SER A 146 17.97 -1.51 16.09
C SER A 146 17.61 -2.40 14.88
N PRO A 147 18.56 -3.22 14.38
CA PRO A 147 18.29 -4.14 13.26
C PRO A 147 17.11 -5.09 13.54
N ARG A 148 16.95 -5.53 14.80
CA ARG A 148 15.85 -6.42 15.21
C ARG A 148 14.49 -5.71 15.09
N LEU A 149 14.38 -4.46 15.53
CA LEU A 149 13.14 -3.69 15.42
C LEU A 149 12.80 -3.43 13.95
N ARG A 150 13.81 -3.11 13.14
CA ARG A 150 13.62 -2.95 11.69
C ARG A 150 13.06 -4.23 11.08
N SER A 151 13.71 -5.38 11.28
CA SER A 151 13.24 -6.65 10.75
C SER A 151 11.86 -7.05 11.26
N LEU A 152 11.51 -6.67 12.50
CA LEU A 152 10.18 -6.92 13.07
C LEU A 152 9.10 -6.13 12.32
N LEU A 153 9.31 -4.83 12.13
CA LEU A 153 8.35 -3.97 11.44
C LEU A 153 8.24 -4.30 9.95
N GLU A 154 9.37 -4.66 9.32
CA GLU A 154 9.39 -5.16 7.94
C GLU A 154 8.56 -6.44 7.79
N ALA A 155 8.74 -7.39 8.71
CA ALA A 155 8.00 -8.64 8.70
C ALA A 155 6.51 -8.44 9.02
N GLU A 156 6.20 -7.58 9.99
CA GLU A 156 4.82 -7.24 10.35
C GLU A 156 4.09 -6.64 9.15
N ALA A 157 4.64 -5.59 8.53
CA ALA A 157 4.03 -4.92 7.39
C ALA A 157 3.86 -5.86 6.17
N GLY A 158 4.80 -6.76 5.91
CA GLY A 158 4.64 -7.76 4.84
C GLY A 158 3.65 -8.88 5.17
N PHE A 159 3.38 -9.15 6.45
CA PHE A 159 2.45 -10.20 6.86
C PHE A 159 1.02 -9.71 7.00
N ASN A 160 0.79 -8.42 7.27
CA ASN A 160 -0.55 -7.89 7.46
C ASN A 160 -1.30 -7.66 6.14
N ASP A 161 -0.61 -7.44 5.03
CA ASP A 161 -1.23 -7.20 3.72
C ASP A 161 -2.15 -8.35 3.29
N ALA A 162 -1.68 -9.59 3.39
CA ALA A 162 -2.45 -10.76 2.96
C ALA A 162 -3.75 -10.97 3.78
N PRO A 163 -3.74 -10.95 5.14
CA PRO A 163 -4.96 -11.02 5.94
C PRO A 163 -5.94 -9.88 5.67
N VAL A 164 -5.43 -8.65 5.48
CA VAL A 164 -6.27 -7.49 5.20
C VAL A 164 -6.95 -7.62 3.84
N VAL A 165 -6.23 -8.00 2.80
CA VAL A 165 -6.81 -8.22 1.46
C VAL A 165 -7.89 -9.30 1.49
N VAL A 166 -7.65 -10.42 2.19
CA VAL A 166 -8.64 -11.49 2.35
C VAL A 166 -9.86 -10.99 3.11
N LEU A 167 -9.66 -10.28 4.24
CA LEU A 167 -10.75 -9.72 5.04
C LEU A 167 -11.60 -8.74 4.22
N VAL A 168 -10.97 -7.80 3.52
CA VAL A 168 -11.66 -6.82 2.67
C VAL A 168 -12.46 -7.54 1.60
N SER A 169 -11.90 -8.57 0.96
CA SER A 169 -12.59 -9.34 -0.07
C SER A 169 -13.83 -10.06 0.47
N ILE A 170 -13.74 -10.69 1.66
CA ILE A 170 -14.86 -11.37 2.31
C ILE A 170 -15.93 -10.36 2.71
N VAL A 171 -15.55 -9.26 3.37
CA VAL A 171 -16.48 -8.23 3.84
C VAL A 171 -17.18 -7.54 2.67
N ALA A 172 -16.45 -7.23 1.60
CA ALA A 172 -17.00 -6.61 0.39
C ALA A 172 -17.97 -7.53 -0.37
N SER A 173 -17.75 -8.86 -0.32
CA SER A 173 -18.65 -9.82 -0.98
C SER A 173 -19.99 -10.02 -0.26
N GLY A 174 -20.15 -9.51 0.98
CA GLY A 174 -21.37 -9.67 1.78
C GLY A 174 -21.64 -11.11 2.22
N GLN A 175 -20.63 -11.96 2.27
CA GLN A 175 -20.74 -13.39 2.63
C GLN A 175 -20.55 -13.61 4.15
N PHE A 176 -21.34 -12.91 4.99
CA PHE A 176 -21.48 -13.20 6.43
C PHE A 176 -22.87 -12.83 6.94
#